data_127d07d0a650b672813b11fa8090f02b
#
_entry.id   127d07d0a650b672813b11fa8090f02b
#
_cell.length_a   1.000
_cell.length_b   1.000
_cell.length_c   1.000
_cell.angle_alpha   90.00
_cell.angle_beta   90.00
_cell.angle_gamma   90.00
#
_symmetry.space_group_name_H-M   'P 1'
#
loop_
_entity.id
_entity.type
_entity.pdbx_description
1 polymer ?
#
loop_
_entity_poly.entity_id
_entity_poly.type
_entity_poly.pdbx_seq_one_letter_code
_entity_poly.pdbx_strand_id
1 'polypeptide(L)'
;MRIGIIGGTGALGKGLASRMIKTGFEVFIGSRKQDSAISAALSLGLKEENGGLNYDVASKCDLGIITVPFSSQTETLEGLIEPLKNKILIDATVPLIPPKVMRVQLPKEGCAALKAQMILDESTQVVSAFQNISAELLQSDAMIDCDVLVCGDKKAAREEVISLINKIGLTGWHAGPLCNSAAAEAL
;
A
#
# COMPACT_ATOMS: atom_id res chain seq x y z
N MET A 1 16.36 -2.26 0.57
CA MET A 1 15.19 -1.54 0.03
C MET A 1 14.40 -0.96 1.19
N ARG A 2 14.12 0.32 1.11
CA ARG A 2 13.37 1.09 2.11
C ARG A 2 11.91 1.15 1.68
N ILE A 3 11.03 0.67 2.55
CA ILE A 3 9.57 0.62 2.30
C ILE A 3 8.89 1.70 3.13
N GLY A 4 8.13 2.58 2.48
CA GLY A 4 7.31 3.58 3.14
C GLY A 4 5.83 3.18 3.15
N ILE A 5 5.22 3.03 4.32
CA ILE A 5 3.80 2.72 4.45
C ILE A 5 3.02 3.99 4.75
N ILE A 6 2.40 4.55 3.73
CA ILE A 6 1.63 5.79 3.77
C ILE A 6 0.26 5.50 4.40
N GLY A 7 -0.09 6.21 5.48
CA GLY A 7 -1.26 5.89 6.29
C GLY A 7 -1.09 4.60 7.10
N GLY A 8 0.15 4.21 7.41
CA GLY A 8 0.52 2.92 7.99
C GLY A 8 0.12 2.69 9.45
N THR A 9 -0.64 3.57 10.07
CA THR A 9 -1.09 3.43 11.47
C THR A 9 -2.29 2.50 11.65
N GLY A 10 -2.98 2.15 10.55
CA GLY A 10 -4.12 1.24 10.53
C GLY A 10 -3.72 -0.24 10.63
N ALA A 11 -4.73 -1.12 10.75
CA ALA A 11 -4.52 -2.57 10.90
C ALA A 11 -3.75 -3.19 9.72
N LEU A 12 -4.16 -2.86 8.47
CA LEU A 12 -3.49 -3.35 7.25
C LEU A 12 -2.03 -2.86 7.19
N GLY A 13 -1.81 -1.54 7.39
CA GLY A 13 -0.48 -0.96 7.33
C GLY A 13 0.48 -1.57 8.36
N LYS A 14 0.03 -1.76 9.60
CA LYS A 14 0.82 -2.43 10.66
C LYS A 14 1.09 -3.90 10.34
N GLY A 15 0.11 -4.60 9.80
CA GLY A 15 0.26 -5.99 9.40
C GLY A 15 1.32 -6.18 8.32
N LEU A 16 1.25 -5.37 7.24
CA LEU A 16 2.26 -5.37 6.18
C LEU A 16 3.64 -4.98 6.73
N ALA A 17 3.72 -3.92 7.56
CA ALA A 17 4.95 -3.51 8.22
C ALA A 17 5.60 -4.65 9.01
N SER A 18 4.82 -5.34 9.85
CA SER A 18 5.30 -6.45 10.66
C SER A 18 5.95 -7.55 9.82
N ARG A 19 5.30 -7.97 8.73
CA ARG A 19 5.84 -8.98 7.81
C ARG A 19 7.12 -8.51 7.11
N MET A 20 7.15 -7.26 6.66
CA MET A 20 8.30 -6.68 5.99
C MET A 20 9.51 -6.55 6.91
N ILE A 21 9.30 -6.12 8.17
CA ILE A 21 10.35 -6.04 9.19
C ILE A 21 10.96 -7.43 9.43
N LYS A 22 10.14 -8.47 9.61
CA LYS A 22 10.59 -9.85 9.84
C LYS A 22 11.43 -10.40 8.68
N THR A 23 11.23 -9.91 7.47
CA THR A 23 11.97 -10.32 6.28
C THR A 23 13.15 -9.40 5.93
N GLY A 24 13.48 -8.47 6.82
CA GLY A 24 14.69 -7.64 6.74
C GLY A 24 14.57 -6.41 5.84
N PHE A 25 13.35 -5.96 5.53
CA PHE A 25 13.16 -4.66 4.91
C PHE A 25 13.31 -3.53 5.94
N GLU A 26 13.85 -2.41 5.53
CA GLU A 26 13.83 -1.17 6.29
C GLU A 26 12.46 -0.49 6.09
N VAL A 27 11.68 -0.35 7.17
CA VAL A 27 10.29 0.09 7.08
C VAL A 27 10.11 1.44 7.77
N PHE A 28 9.36 2.33 7.11
CA PHE A 28 8.95 3.63 7.64
C PHE A 28 7.43 3.71 7.69
N ILE A 29 6.88 4.23 8.78
CA ILE A 29 5.44 4.37 9.02
C ILE A 29 5.03 5.82 8.83
N GLY A 30 4.18 6.07 7.84
CA GLY A 30 3.63 7.39 7.54
C GLY A 30 2.26 7.60 8.16
N SER A 31 1.98 8.85 8.57
CA SER A 31 0.66 9.29 9.01
C SER A 31 0.47 10.77 8.72
N ARG A 32 -0.77 11.27 8.84
CA ARG A 32 -1.08 12.70 8.86
C ARG A 32 -0.65 13.38 10.17
N LYS A 33 -0.44 12.58 11.23
CA LYS A 33 0.01 13.05 12.55
C LYS A 33 1.30 12.33 12.91
N GLN A 34 2.35 13.10 13.13
CA GLN A 34 3.69 12.57 13.44
C GLN A 34 3.67 11.66 14.67
N ASP A 35 3.04 12.10 15.78
CA ASP A 35 3.00 11.32 17.01
C ASP A 35 2.31 9.96 16.82
N SER A 36 1.28 9.90 15.96
CA SER A 36 0.62 8.64 15.65
C SER A 36 1.53 7.69 14.85
N ALA A 37 2.33 8.22 13.93
CA ALA A 37 3.30 7.45 13.17
C ALA A 37 4.43 6.91 14.05
N ILE A 38 4.99 7.75 14.92
CA ILE A 38 6.02 7.37 15.89
C ILE A 38 5.49 6.27 16.82
N SER A 39 4.30 6.48 17.39
CA SER A 39 3.66 5.49 18.26
C SER A 39 3.44 4.15 17.58
N ALA A 40 3.03 4.17 16.28
CA ALA A 40 2.88 2.97 15.49
C ALA A 40 4.23 2.29 15.19
N ALA A 41 5.27 3.05 14.85
CA ALA A 41 6.62 2.52 14.64
C ALA A 41 7.17 1.83 15.91
N LEU A 42 7.07 2.49 17.04
CA LEU A 42 7.49 1.92 18.34
C LEU A 42 6.72 0.64 18.69
N SER A 43 5.41 0.60 18.41
CA SER A 43 4.59 -0.60 18.64
C SER A 43 5.01 -1.81 17.80
N LEU A 44 5.75 -1.59 16.71
CA LEU A 44 6.30 -2.61 15.82
C LEU A 44 7.78 -2.94 16.12
N GLY A 45 8.34 -2.39 17.19
CA GLY A 45 9.74 -2.57 17.56
C GLY A 45 10.72 -1.75 16.72
N LEU A 46 10.23 -0.80 15.95
CA LEU A 46 11.06 0.15 15.20
C LEU A 46 11.49 1.31 16.11
N LYS A 47 12.41 2.14 15.63
CA LYS A 47 12.81 3.38 16.32
C LYS A 47 11.85 4.52 16.01
N GLU A 48 11.90 5.61 16.77
CA GLU A 48 11.10 6.82 16.55
C GLU A 48 11.33 7.41 15.13
N GLU A 49 12.57 7.39 14.66
CA GLU A 49 12.97 7.90 13.33
C GLU A 49 12.31 7.16 12.14
N ASN A 50 11.74 5.98 12.39
CA ASN A 50 10.97 5.21 11.40
C ASN A 50 9.49 5.65 11.32
N GLY A 51 9.04 6.52 12.24
CA GLY A 51 7.70 7.14 12.19
C GLY A 51 7.79 8.59 11.73
N GLY A 52 6.89 9.02 10.84
CA GLY A 52 6.90 10.40 10.36
C GLY A 52 5.63 10.82 9.61
N LEU A 53 5.62 12.05 9.12
CA LEU A 53 4.55 12.50 8.22
C LEU A 53 4.61 11.70 6.91
N ASN A 54 3.46 11.52 6.26
CA ASN A 54 3.38 10.79 4.98
C ASN A 54 4.37 11.32 3.93
N TYR A 55 4.56 12.65 3.87
CA TYR A 55 5.49 13.28 2.94
C TYR A 55 6.95 12.88 3.22
N ASP A 56 7.37 12.91 4.47
CA ASP A 56 8.74 12.58 4.86
C ASP A 56 9.05 11.09 4.60
N VAL A 57 8.06 10.23 4.87
CA VAL A 57 8.16 8.79 4.61
C VAL A 57 8.22 8.51 3.11
N ALA A 58 7.35 9.14 2.31
CA ALA A 58 7.38 9.03 0.85
C ALA A 58 8.70 9.53 0.25
N SER A 59 9.30 10.56 0.83
CA SER A 59 10.61 11.09 0.38
C SER A 59 11.76 10.12 0.65
N LYS A 60 11.74 9.44 1.80
CA LYS A 60 12.82 8.53 2.25
C LYS A 60 12.77 7.14 1.62
N CYS A 61 11.59 6.65 1.24
CA CYS A 61 11.42 5.28 0.76
C CYS A 61 11.89 5.10 -0.70
N ASP A 62 12.19 3.87 -1.04
CA ASP A 62 12.46 3.44 -2.41
C ASP A 62 11.14 2.98 -3.09
N LEU A 63 10.23 2.39 -2.29
CA LEU A 63 8.90 1.94 -2.69
C LEU A 63 7.88 2.36 -1.63
N GLY A 64 6.75 2.93 -2.09
CA GLY A 64 5.64 3.31 -1.23
C GLY A 64 4.49 2.29 -1.24
N ILE A 65 3.77 2.18 -0.12
CA ILE A 65 2.51 1.43 -0.03
C ILE A 65 1.48 2.34 0.61
N ILE A 66 0.38 2.61 -0.09
CA ILE A 66 -0.72 3.39 0.48
C ILE A 66 -1.80 2.48 1.07
N THR A 67 -2.10 2.71 2.36
CA THR A 67 -3.07 1.92 3.15
C THR A 67 -4.13 2.78 3.83
N VAL A 68 -4.43 3.95 3.25
CA VAL A 68 -5.47 4.84 3.75
C VAL A 68 -6.86 4.38 3.29
N PRO A 69 -7.94 4.76 3.98
CA PRO A 69 -9.30 4.58 3.46
C PRO A 69 -9.46 5.26 2.09
N PHE A 70 -10.27 4.68 1.19
CA PHE A 70 -10.51 5.22 -0.16
C PHE A 70 -10.95 6.70 -0.14
N SER A 71 -11.76 7.09 0.84
CA SER A 71 -12.20 8.50 1.02
C SER A 71 -11.06 9.49 1.26
N SER A 72 -9.91 9.01 1.73
CA SER A 72 -8.71 9.84 1.99
C SER A 72 -7.63 9.69 0.91
N GLN A 73 -7.83 8.82 -0.09
CA GLN A 73 -6.82 8.52 -1.12
C GLN A 73 -6.39 9.76 -1.90
N THR A 74 -7.36 10.50 -2.45
CA THR A 74 -7.09 11.68 -3.28
C THR A 74 -6.28 12.73 -2.53
N GLU A 75 -6.79 13.20 -1.39
CA GLU A 75 -6.11 14.21 -0.57
C GLU A 75 -4.69 13.79 -0.17
N THR A 76 -4.53 12.49 0.16
CA THR A 76 -3.22 11.97 0.54
C THR A 76 -2.26 11.97 -0.63
N LEU A 77 -2.67 11.52 -1.82
CA LEU A 77 -1.81 11.41 -3.00
C LEU A 77 -1.46 12.75 -3.62
N GLU A 78 -2.38 13.73 -3.62
CA GLU A 78 -2.10 15.09 -4.08
C GLU A 78 -0.92 15.73 -3.32
N GLY A 79 -0.80 15.45 -2.02
CA GLY A 79 0.35 15.88 -1.21
C GLY A 79 1.64 15.10 -1.43
N LEU A 80 1.63 14.04 -2.24
CA LEU A 80 2.75 13.11 -2.39
C LEU A 80 3.28 12.98 -3.83
N ILE A 81 2.80 13.80 -4.77
CA ILE A 81 3.22 13.75 -6.18
C ILE A 81 4.74 13.87 -6.28
N GLU A 82 5.33 14.91 -5.68
CA GLU A 82 6.77 15.14 -5.75
C GLU A 82 7.63 14.05 -5.09
N PRO A 83 7.36 13.64 -3.82
CA PRO A 83 8.21 12.64 -3.16
C PRO A 83 8.07 11.23 -3.73
N LEU A 84 7.02 10.92 -4.51
CA LEU A 84 6.81 9.63 -5.15
C LEU A 84 7.32 9.55 -6.59
N LYS A 85 7.82 10.63 -7.17
CA LYS A 85 8.39 10.62 -8.52
C LYS A 85 9.46 9.55 -8.70
N ASN A 86 9.39 8.84 -9.82
CA ASN A 86 10.29 7.74 -10.22
C ASN A 86 10.32 6.55 -9.24
N LYS A 87 9.25 6.39 -8.46
CA LYS A 87 9.09 5.27 -7.53
C LYS A 87 7.90 4.39 -7.91
N ILE A 88 7.86 3.21 -7.33
CA ILE A 88 6.66 2.36 -7.34
C ILE A 88 5.80 2.72 -6.12
N LEU A 89 4.51 2.90 -6.36
CA LEU A 89 3.50 2.98 -5.31
C LEU A 89 2.58 1.76 -5.40
N ILE A 90 2.57 0.95 -4.36
CA ILE A 90 1.55 -0.11 -4.21
C ILE A 90 0.29 0.53 -3.64
N ASP A 91 -0.82 0.42 -4.35
CA ASP A 91 -2.13 0.87 -3.90
C ASP A 91 -2.93 -0.34 -3.37
N ALA A 92 -3.22 -0.33 -2.07
CA ALA A 92 -4.03 -1.32 -1.40
C ALA A 92 -5.44 -0.80 -1.05
N THR A 93 -5.85 0.35 -1.60
CA THR A 93 -7.16 0.93 -1.30
C THR A 93 -8.29 0.15 -1.97
N VAL A 94 -9.44 0.07 -1.28
CA VAL A 94 -10.65 -0.56 -1.76
C VAL A 94 -11.79 0.47 -1.73
N PRO A 95 -12.56 0.64 -2.82
CA PRO A 95 -13.58 1.69 -2.92
C PRO A 95 -14.87 1.31 -2.15
N LEU A 96 -14.75 1.04 -0.85
CA LEU A 96 -15.85 0.80 0.06
C LEU A 96 -16.28 2.11 0.71
N ILE A 97 -17.54 2.51 0.48
CA ILE A 97 -18.06 3.79 0.94
C ILE A 97 -19.13 3.57 2.04
N PRO A 98 -18.88 4.07 3.26
CA PRO A 98 -19.88 4.04 4.32
C PRO A 98 -21.19 4.76 3.93
N PRO A 99 -22.35 4.40 4.50
CA PRO A 99 -22.54 3.39 5.55
C PRO A 99 -22.71 1.96 5.03
N LYS A 100 -22.71 1.74 3.73
CA LYS A 100 -22.95 0.43 3.11
C LYS A 100 -21.63 -0.18 2.62
N VAL A 101 -20.67 -0.36 3.53
CA VAL A 101 -19.32 -0.88 3.25
C VAL A 101 -19.26 -2.26 2.57
N MET A 102 -20.38 -2.99 2.54
CA MET A 102 -20.51 -4.27 1.83
C MET A 102 -20.87 -4.10 0.35
N ARG A 103 -20.91 -2.89 -0.17
CA ARG A 103 -21.20 -2.61 -1.57
C ARG A 103 -20.00 -1.99 -2.23
N VAL A 104 -19.51 -2.65 -3.26
CA VAL A 104 -18.48 -2.09 -4.15
C VAL A 104 -19.06 -0.89 -4.89
N GLN A 105 -18.35 0.21 -4.85
CA GLN A 105 -18.72 1.46 -5.53
C GLN A 105 -17.49 1.95 -6.30
N LEU A 106 -17.22 1.31 -7.43
CA LEU A 106 -16.08 1.69 -8.26
C LEU A 106 -16.18 3.18 -8.64
N PRO A 107 -15.08 3.92 -8.59
CA PRO A 107 -15.02 5.32 -9.00
C PRO A 107 -15.22 5.44 -10.53
N LYS A 108 -15.51 6.66 -11.00
CA LYS A 108 -15.70 6.94 -12.43
C LYS A 108 -14.47 6.60 -13.29
N GLU A 109 -13.30 6.58 -12.71
CA GLU A 109 -12.03 6.20 -13.32
C GLU A 109 -11.93 4.68 -13.57
N GLY A 110 -12.88 3.88 -13.06
CA GLY A 110 -12.97 2.43 -13.20
C GLY A 110 -12.48 1.65 -11.97
N CYS A 111 -11.42 2.08 -11.29
CA CYS A 111 -10.95 1.51 -10.05
C CYS A 111 -10.11 2.51 -9.24
N ALA A 112 -9.86 2.22 -7.95
CA ALA A 112 -9.11 3.10 -7.07
C ALA A 112 -7.65 3.27 -7.52
N ALA A 113 -7.03 2.21 -8.01
CA ALA A 113 -5.66 2.24 -8.51
C ALA A 113 -5.49 3.10 -9.78
N LEU A 114 -6.45 3.07 -10.72
CA LEU A 114 -6.44 3.98 -11.89
C LEU A 114 -6.60 5.43 -11.46
N LYS A 115 -7.48 5.70 -10.49
CA LYS A 115 -7.62 7.04 -9.93
C LYS A 115 -6.31 7.52 -9.29
N ALA A 116 -5.62 6.65 -8.55
CA ALA A 116 -4.30 6.96 -7.98
C ALA A 116 -3.28 7.31 -9.07
N GLN A 117 -3.22 6.53 -10.17
CA GLN A 117 -2.32 6.79 -11.29
C GLN A 117 -2.59 8.14 -11.97
N MET A 118 -3.87 8.51 -12.12
CA MET A 118 -4.24 9.80 -12.70
C MET A 118 -3.81 11.00 -11.84
N ILE A 119 -3.76 10.83 -10.52
CA ILE A 119 -3.30 11.88 -9.58
C ILE A 119 -1.77 12.02 -9.61
N LEU A 120 -1.04 10.91 -9.69
CA LEU A 120 0.40 10.85 -9.51
C LEU A 120 1.22 11.08 -10.78
N ASP A 121 0.59 11.23 -11.93
CA ASP A 121 1.22 11.27 -13.24
C ASP A 121 1.99 9.99 -13.64
N GLU A 122 2.66 10.03 -14.81
CA GLU A 122 3.37 8.87 -15.37
C GLU A 122 4.75 8.62 -14.72
N SER A 123 5.26 9.56 -13.93
CA SER A 123 6.56 9.41 -13.28
C SER A 123 6.53 8.41 -12.13
N THR A 124 5.36 8.25 -11.47
CA THR A 124 5.13 7.25 -10.44
C THR A 124 4.44 6.03 -11.03
N GLN A 125 4.97 4.83 -10.77
CA GLN A 125 4.38 3.59 -11.27
C GLN A 125 3.42 3.01 -10.23
N VAL A 126 2.12 3.17 -10.44
CA VAL A 126 1.12 2.56 -9.54
C VAL A 126 0.96 1.07 -9.85
N VAL A 127 1.01 0.27 -8.80
CA VAL A 127 0.74 -1.17 -8.82
C VAL A 127 -0.32 -1.47 -7.76
N SER A 128 -1.40 -2.12 -8.16
CA SER A 128 -2.46 -2.55 -7.25
C SER A 128 -2.11 -3.91 -6.64
N ALA A 129 -2.18 -4.02 -5.31
CA ALA A 129 -2.01 -5.28 -4.59
C ALA A 129 -2.57 -5.18 -3.15
N PHE A 130 -2.82 -6.33 -2.52
CA PHE A 130 -3.24 -6.49 -1.12
C PHE A 130 -4.72 -6.14 -0.80
N GLN A 131 -5.59 -6.00 -1.78
CA GLN A 131 -7.00 -5.67 -1.57
C GLN A 131 -7.76 -6.74 -0.78
N ASN A 132 -7.41 -8.01 -1.00
CA ASN A 132 -8.11 -9.19 -0.47
C ASN A 132 -7.41 -9.84 0.74
N ILE A 133 -6.37 -9.22 1.31
CA ILE A 133 -5.64 -9.82 2.43
C ILE A 133 -6.23 -9.41 3.78
N SER A 134 -6.35 -10.38 4.69
CA SER A 134 -6.77 -10.08 6.07
C SER A 134 -5.67 -9.35 6.85
N ALA A 135 -6.00 -8.14 7.31
CA ALA A 135 -5.12 -7.37 8.17
C ALA A 135 -4.83 -8.08 9.52
N GLU A 136 -5.75 -8.89 10.01
CA GLU A 136 -5.60 -9.67 11.23
C GLU A 136 -4.59 -10.81 11.03
N LEU A 137 -4.71 -11.56 9.93
CA LEU A 137 -3.76 -12.62 9.60
C LEU A 137 -2.35 -12.08 9.37
N LEU A 138 -2.20 -10.90 8.75
CA LEU A 138 -0.88 -10.27 8.56
C LEU A 138 -0.17 -9.97 9.88
N GLN A 139 -0.92 -9.66 10.94
CA GLN A 139 -0.37 -9.37 12.27
C GLN A 139 -0.02 -10.64 13.07
N SER A 140 -0.52 -11.79 12.66
CA SER A 140 -0.22 -13.07 13.29
C SER A 140 1.08 -13.66 12.76
N ASP A 141 1.64 -14.65 13.50
CA ASP A 141 2.80 -15.44 13.02
C ASP A 141 2.40 -16.63 12.14
N ALA A 142 1.10 -16.82 11.92
CA ALA A 142 0.60 -17.90 11.09
C ALA A 142 1.09 -17.80 9.65
N MET A 143 1.29 -18.94 9.01
CA MET A 143 1.43 -18.99 7.56
C MET A 143 0.10 -18.57 6.93
N ILE A 144 0.16 -17.65 5.99
CA ILE A 144 -1.01 -17.15 5.29
C ILE A 144 -1.07 -17.81 3.92
N ASP A 145 -2.05 -18.66 3.73
CA ASP A 145 -2.36 -19.23 2.40
C ASP A 145 -3.28 -18.23 1.67
N CYS A 146 -2.66 -17.27 1.00
CA CYS A 146 -3.37 -16.21 0.29
C CYS A 146 -2.62 -15.83 -0.99
N ASP A 147 -3.35 -15.88 -2.09
CA ASP A 147 -2.94 -15.37 -3.39
C ASP A 147 -3.20 -13.86 -3.46
N VAL A 148 -2.20 -13.11 -3.89
CA VAL A 148 -2.29 -11.65 -4.09
C VAL A 148 -2.26 -11.34 -5.57
N LEU A 149 -3.33 -10.76 -6.10
CA LEU A 149 -3.41 -10.30 -7.48
C LEU A 149 -2.64 -8.99 -7.64
N VAL A 150 -1.71 -8.95 -8.58
CA VAL A 150 -0.86 -7.78 -8.83
C VAL A 150 -1.16 -7.21 -10.20
N CYS A 151 -1.78 -6.02 -10.23
CA CYS A 151 -2.10 -5.28 -11.45
C CYS A 151 -1.21 -4.04 -11.57
N GLY A 152 -0.80 -3.71 -12.81
CA GLY A 152 0.02 -2.53 -13.08
C GLY A 152 0.43 -2.49 -14.56
N ASP A 153 0.63 -1.32 -15.11
CA ASP A 153 0.89 -1.21 -16.56
C ASP A 153 2.32 -1.59 -16.94
N LYS A 154 3.29 -1.33 -16.08
CA LYS A 154 4.68 -1.70 -16.32
C LYS A 154 4.97 -3.11 -15.77
N LYS A 155 5.41 -4.02 -16.66
CA LYS A 155 5.74 -5.40 -16.29
C LYS A 155 6.81 -5.46 -15.19
N ALA A 156 7.88 -4.66 -15.32
CA ALA A 156 8.97 -4.62 -14.35
C ALA A 156 8.49 -4.21 -12.94
N ALA A 157 7.58 -3.25 -12.83
CA ALA A 157 7.01 -2.84 -11.55
C ALA A 157 6.17 -3.97 -10.92
N ARG A 158 5.38 -4.69 -11.71
CA ARG A 158 4.64 -5.87 -11.22
C ARG A 158 5.58 -6.97 -10.72
N GLU A 159 6.67 -7.25 -11.44
CA GLU A 159 7.67 -8.26 -11.07
C GLU A 159 8.35 -7.89 -9.74
N GLU A 160 8.70 -6.63 -9.54
CA GLU A 160 9.28 -6.14 -8.29
C GLU A 160 8.31 -6.29 -7.12
N VAL A 161 7.04 -5.93 -7.31
CA VAL A 161 6.00 -6.08 -6.28
C VAL A 161 5.73 -7.56 -5.98
N ILE A 162 5.66 -8.43 -6.99
CA ILE A 162 5.52 -9.89 -6.79
C ILE A 162 6.70 -10.45 -5.99
N SER A 163 7.93 -10.03 -6.30
CA SER A 163 9.11 -10.44 -5.55
C SER A 163 9.03 -10.04 -4.07
N LEU A 164 8.55 -8.81 -3.80
CA LEU A 164 8.31 -8.34 -2.43
C LEU A 164 7.23 -9.18 -1.72
N ILE A 165 6.10 -9.44 -2.40
CA ILE A 165 5.00 -10.26 -1.87
C ILE A 165 5.47 -11.65 -1.50
N ASN A 166 6.21 -12.31 -2.40
CA ASN A 166 6.73 -13.66 -2.16
C ASN A 166 7.73 -13.66 -0.99
N LYS A 167 8.55 -12.62 -0.87
CA LYS A 167 9.53 -12.50 0.23
C LYS A 167 8.87 -12.37 1.59
N ILE A 168 7.69 -11.78 1.69
CA ILE A 168 6.94 -11.66 2.95
C ILE A 168 6.04 -12.87 3.26
N GLY A 169 6.18 -13.95 2.50
CA GLY A 169 5.50 -15.23 2.74
C GLY A 169 4.09 -15.33 2.18
N LEU A 170 3.78 -14.54 1.15
CA LEU A 170 2.53 -14.62 0.38
C LEU A 170 2.82 -15.07 -1.05
N THR A 171 1.80 -15.37 -1.84
CA THR A 171 1.96 -15.71 -3.26
C THR A 171 1.42 -14.59 -4.14
N GLY A 172 2.31 -13.92 -4.89
CA GLY A 172 1.93 -12.86 -5.83
C GLY A 172 1.71 -13.39 -7.25
N TRP A 173 0.61 -13.00 -7.90
CA TRP A 173 0.28 -13.38 -9.26
C TRP A 173 0.11 -12.19 -10.18
N HIS A 174 0.64 -12.28 -11.39
CA HIS A 174 0.37 -11.30 -12.44
C HIS A 174 -1.11 -11.30 -12.82
N ALA A 175 -1.81 -10.19 -12.60
CA ALA A 175 -3.21 -10.02 -12.96
C ALA A 175 -3.42 -9.01 -14.12
N GLY A 176 -2.33 -8.62 -14.79
CA GLY A 176 -2.36 -7.80 -16.01
C GLY A 176 -2.25 -6.29 -15.77
N PRO A 177 -2.80 -5.47 -16.68
CA PRO A 177 -2.72 -4.03 -16.61
C PRO A 177 -3.48 -3.46 -15.40
N LEU A 178 -3.21 -2.20 -15.06
CA LEU A 178 -3.74 -1.56 -13.86
C LEU A 178 -5.28 -1.53 -13.82
N CYS A 179 -5.94 -1.41 -14.96
CA CYS A 179 -7.41 -1.43 -15.05
C CYS A 179 -8.05 -2.74 -14.54
N ASN A 180 -7.31 -3.85 -14.53
CA ASN A 180 -7.78 -5.13 -14.00
C ASN A 180 -7.93 -5.11 -12.46
N SER A 181 -7.38 -4.09 -11.79
CA SER A 181 -7.57 -3.88 -10.35
C SER A 181 -9.03 -3.80 -9.94
N ALA A 182 -9.91 -3.38 -10.84
CA ALA A 182 -11.35 -3.36 -10.60
C ALA A 182 -11.91 -4.71 -10.11
N ALA A 183 -11.35 -5.84 -10.58
CA ALA A 183 -11.75 -7.16 -10.12
C ALA A 183 -11.27 -7.44 -8.68
N ALA A 184 -10.00 -7.12 -8.36
CA ALA A 184 -9.45 -7.31 -7.02
C ALA A 184 -10.08 -6.37 -5.98
N GLU A 185 -10.43 -5.14 -6.38
CA GLU A 185 -11.10 -4.15 -5.53
C GLU A 185 -12.58 -4.48 -5.28
N ALA A 186 -13.15 -5.43 -6.02
CA ALA A 186 -14.55 -5.87 -5.93
C ALA A 186 -14.72 -7.23 -5.21
N LEU A 187 -13.65 -7.86 -4.74
CA LEU A 187 -13.65 -9.13 -4.01
C LEU A 187 -13.93 -8.93 -2.47
#